data_05ca5fe1a8b6a51415ceaf03d5512a25
#
_entry.id   05ca5fe1a8b6a51415ceaf03d5512a25
#
_cell.length_a   1.000
_cell.length_b   1.000
_cell.length_c   1.000
_cell.angle_alpha   90.00
_cell.angle_beta   90.00
_cell.angle_gamma   90.00
#
_symmetry.space_group_name_H-M   'P 1'
#
loop_
_entity.id
_entity.type
_entity.pdbx_description
1 polymer ?
#
loop_
_entity_poly.entity_id
_entity_poly.type
_entity_poly.pdbx_seq_one_letter_code
_entity_poly.pdbx_strand_id
1 'polypeptide(L)'
;YPECPDERATANNPLYKLARNDGFKRYNRFNTTLFSKVKFFKDLSWDFNFNYNRYIYETRQWGVPAYQTRFSDGVIVDGITPPSQLSTSFGYESNYSYTLENLLNYHHTFAQKHDVSALLGYQEFYKNYYTVDAAKKGLIDESLNQFDEATEMTSTKGATQDYATRSVFGRVNYAYNSRYLFEANFRYDGSSRFHKDHRWGFFPSLSGAWRISEESFMENTRTWLDNLKVRASWGKLGNSEIGNYEYMSVYSTTNAVFGNALNSALYMGAIANSLLKWE
;
A
#
# COMPACT_ATOMS: atom_id res chain seq x y z
N TYR A 1 27.62 9.65 -30.00
CA TYR A 1 28.49 9.67 -28.81
C TYR A 1 28.02 10.81 -27.92
N PRO A 2 27.92 10.64 -26.60
CA PRO A 2 27.52 11.72 -25.73
C PRO A 2 28.68 12.71 -25.60
N GLU A 3 28.53 13.87 -26.22
CA GLU A 3 29.53 14.93 -26.19
C GLU A 3 29.28 15.87 -25.01
N CYS A 4 30.36 16.33 -24.38
CA CYS A 4 30.29 17.34 -23.34
C CYS A 4 30.44 18.73 -23.98
N PRO A 5 29.45 19.62 -23.94
CA PRO A 5 29.46 20.89 -24.66
C PRO A 5 30.41 21.96 -24.08
N ASP A 6 30.90 21.77 -22.85
CA ASP A 6 31.81 22.72 -22.19
C ASP A 6 32.80 21.97 -21.28
N GLU A 7 34.08 22.29 -21.41
CA GLU A 7 35.16 21.76 -20.57
C GLU A 7 34.97 22.08 -19.07
N ARG A 8 34.19 23.10 -18.76
CA ARG A 8 33.88 23.53 -17.38
C ARG A 8 32.57 22.93 -16.83
N ALA A 9 31.81 22.24 -17.65
CA ALA A 9 30.57 21.64 -17.23
C ALA A 9 30.87 20.43 -16.35
N THR A 10 30.72 20.59 -15.06
CA THR A 10 30.79 19.51 -14.05
C THR A 10 29.58 18.61 -14.08
N ALA A 11 28.52 18.98 -14.80
CA ALA A 11 27.32 18.19 -14.96
C ALA A 11 27.49 17.16 -16.08
N ASN A 12 27.43 15.88 -15.75
CA ASN A 12 27.45 14.80 -16.73
C ASN A 12 26.29 14.93 -17.72
N ASN A 13 26.61 14.78 -19.01
CA ASN A 13 25.57 14.68 -20.03
C ASN A 13 24.53 13.63 -19.68
N PRO A 14 23.21 13.95 -19.69
CA PRO A 14 22.16 12.98 -19.40
C PRO A 14 22.21 11.72 -20.29
N LEU A 15 22.60 11.86 -21.54
CA LEU A 15 22.77 10.74 -22.48
C LEU A 15 23.89 9.81 -22.04
N TYR A 16 24.99 10.36 -21.51
CA TYR A 16 26.07 9.58 -20.95
C TYR A 16 25.62 8.74 -19.74
N LYS A 17 24.84 9.35 -18.86
CA LYS A 17 24.26 8.59 -17.73
C LYS A 17 23.36 7.47 -18.17
N LEU A 18 22.57 7.68 -19.21
CA LEU A 18 21.70 6.64 -19.80
C LEU A 18 22.52 5.55 -20.47
N ALA A 19 23.60 5.91 -21.18
CA ALA A 19 24.45 4.96 -21.89
C ALA A 19 25.29 4.07 -20.97
N ARG A 20 25.55 4.48 -19.71
CA ARG A 20 26.36 3.72 -18.74
C ARG A 20 25.68 2.50 -18.13
N ASN A 21 24.38 2.41 -18.24
CA ASN A 21 23.61 1.32 -17.64
C ASN A 21 22.61 0.79 -18.65
N ASP A 22 22.51 -0.49 -18.71
CA ASP A 22 21.48 -1.21 -19.43
C ASP A 22 20.70 -2.11 -18.45
N GLY A 23 19.58 -2.65 -18.89
CA GLY A 23 18.77 -3.49 -18.05
C GLY A 23 17.28 -3.46 -18.37
N PHE A 24 16.54 -4.13 -17.56
CA PHE A 24 15.08 -4.15 -17.69
C PHE A 24 14.38 -4.07 -16.35
N LYS A 25 13.12 -3.65 -16.40
CA LYS A 25 12.16 -3.71 -15.32
C LYS A 25 10.94 -4.48 -15.83
N ARG A 26 10.61 -5.56 -15.12
CA ARG A 26 9.48 -6.40 -15.47
C ARG A 26 8.43 -6.34 -14.37
N TYR A 27 7.20 -6.10 -14.78
CA TYR A 27 6.05 -6.03 -13.87
C TYR A 27 5.05 -7.12 -14.26
N ASN A 28 4.75 -8.00 -13.32
CA ASN A 28 3.68 -8.97 -13.49
C ASN A 28 2.64 -8.71 -12.40
N ARG A 29 1.40 -8.47 -12.81
CA ARG A 29 0.29 -8.26 -11.89
C ARG A 29 -0.81 -9.25 -12.22
N PHE A 30 -1.25 -9.94 -11.18
CA PHE A 30 -2.40 -10.81 -11.23
C PHE A 30 -3.43 -10.32 -10.22
N ASN A 31 -4.65 -10.09 -10.69
CA ASN A 31 -5.78 -9.68 -9.86
C ASN A 31 -6.96 -10.58 -10.19
N THR A 32 -7.55 -11.19 -9.17
CA THR A 32 -8.73 -12.04 -9.29
C THR A 32 -9.74 -11.66 -8.24
N THR A 33 -10.99 -11.53 -8.65
CA THR A 33 -12.12 -11.32 -7.74
C THR A 33 -13.13 -12.43 -7.96
N LEU A 34 -13.47 -13.11 -6.87
CA LEU A 34 -14.58 -14.04 -6.79
C LEU A 34 -15.68 -13.35 -6.00
N PHE A 35 -16.88 -13.37 -6.52
CA PHE A 35 -18.03 -12.81 -5.83
C PHE A 35 -19.24 -13.75 -5.92
N SER A 36 -20.08 -13.72 -4.91
CA SER A 36 -21.32 -14.45 -4.86
C SER A 36 -22.37 -13.60 -4.17
N LYS A 37 -23.59 -13.66 -4.67
CA LYS A 37 -24.75 -13.05 -4.03
C LYS A 37 -25.86 -14.07 -3.91
N VAL A 38 -26.20 -14.40 -2.68
CA VAL A 38 -27.27 -15.35 -2.35
C VAL A 38 -28.44 -14.60 -1.73
N LYS A 39 -29.61 -14.72 -2.29
CA LYS A 39 -30.85 -14.20 -1.71
C LYS A 39 -31.55 -15.34 -1.01
N PHE A 40 -31.64 -15.28 0.31
CA PHE A 40 -32.33 -16.31 1.11
C PHE A 40 -33.83 -16.11 1.08
N PHE A 41 -34.27 -14.83 1.18
CA PHE A 41 -35.67 -14.41 1.15
C PHE A 41 -35.79 -13.13 0.34
N LYS A 42 -37.02 -12.59 0.21
CA LYS A 42 -37.21 -11.31 -0.50
C LYS A 42 -36.39 -10.16 0.09
N ASP A 43 -36.18 -10.20 1.40
CA ASP A 43 -35.64 -9.09 2.19
C ASP A 43 -34.22 -9.36 2.71
N LEU A 44 -33.68 -10.56 2.55
CA LEU A 44 -32.38 -10.96 3.09
C LEU A 44 -31.46 -11.48 2.00
N SER A 45 -30.28 -10.89 1.88
CA SER A 45 -29.22 -11.36 0.98
C SER A 45 -27.86 -11.41 1.69
N TRP A 46 -27.05 -12.35 1.24
CA TRP A 46 -25.64 -12.46 1.60
C TRP A 46 -24.78 -12.24 0.37
N ASP A 47 -23.85 -11.30 0.49
CA ASP A 47 -22.86 -11.00 -0.53
C ASP A 47 -21.50 -11.46 0.00
N PHE A 48 -20.80 -12.24 -0.81
CA PHE A 48 -19.44 -12.69 -0.58
C PHE A 48 -18.53 -12.12 -1.63
N ASN A 49 -17.43 -11.51 -1.21
CA ASN A 49 -16.37 -11.03 -2.08
C ASN A 49 -15.02 -11.54 -1.59
N PHE A 50 -14.25 -12.10 -2.50
CA PHE A 50 -12.85 -12.45 -2.27
C PHE A 50 -12.02 -11.86 -3.39
N ASN A 51 -11.13 -10.95 -3.05
CA ASN A 51 -10.19 -10.35 -3.97
C ASN A 51 -8.77 -10.79 -3.63
N TYR A 52 -8.04 -11.28 -4.62
CA TYR A 52 -6.65 -11.65 -4.51
C TYR A 52 -5.83 -10.86 -5.52
N ASN A 53 -4.79 -10.19 -5.03
CA ASN A 53 -3.82 -9.46 -5.83
C ASN A 53 -2.44 -10.05 -5.63
N ARG A 54 -1.73 -10.28 -6.71
CA ARG A 54 -0.29 -10.57 -6.68
C ARG A 54 0.45 -9.63 -7.60
N TYR A 55 1.52 -9.10 -7.11
CA TYR A 55 2.41 -8.21 -7.82
C TYR A 55 3.84 -8.74 -7.72
N ILE A 56 4.50 -8.90 -8.85
CA ILE A 56 5.90 -9.29 -8.94
C ILE A 56 6.61 -8.22 -9.74
N TYR A 57 7.65 -7.67 -9.16
CA TYR A 57 8.52 -6.71 -9.78
C TYR A 57 9.95 -7.24 -9.79
N GLU A 58 10.53 -7.32 -10.98
CA GLU A 58 11.88 -7.78 -11.21
C GLU A 58 12.66 -6.65 -11.87
N THR A 59 13.78 -6.31 -11.30
CA THR A 59 14.72 -5.34 -11.86
C THR A 59 16.02 -6.04 -12.13
N ARG A 60 16.58 -5.80 -13.28
CA ARG A 60 17.92 -6.21 -13.60
C ARG A 60 18.62 -5.06 -14.28
N GLN A 61 19.81 -4.71 -13.80
CA GLN A 61 20.63 -3.63 -14.34
C GLN A 61 22.08 -4.05 -14.36
N TRP A 62 22.78 -3.66 -15.40
CA TRP A 62 24.21 -3.85 -15.50
C TRP A 62 24.90 -2.63 -16.10
N GLY A 63 26.15 -2.40 -15.73
CA GLY A 63 26.97 -1.36 -16.27
C GLY A 63 27.43 -1.72 -17.69
N VAL A 64 27.44 -0.71 -18.56
CA VAL A 64 27.97 -0.81 -19.90
C VAL A 64 29.18 0.13 -20.00
N PRO A 65 30.29 -0.27 -20.64
CA PRO A 65 31.41 0.63 -20.88
C PRO A 65 30.95 1.87 -21.61
N ALA A 66 31.28 3.01 -21.07
CA ALA A 66 30.91 4.28 -21.67
C ALA A 66 32.05 5.28 -21.48
N TYR A 67 32.15 6.22 -22.40
CA TYR A 67 33.15 7.27 -22.38
C TYR A 67 32.51 8.60 -22.81
N GLN A 68 33.15 9.69 -22.44
CA GLN A 68 32.78 11.03 -22.90
C GLN A 68 33.89 11.58 -23.81
N THR A 69 33.47 12.24 -24.85
CA THR A 69 34.37 12.98 -25.73
C THR A 69 34.16 14.47 -25.54
N ARG A 70 35.22 15.23 -25.65
CA ARG A 70 35.16 16.70 -25.67
C ARG A 70 34.63 17.17 -27.03
N PHE A 71 33.67 18.08 -27.00
CA PHE A 71 32.99 18.53 -28.21
C PHE A 71 33.90 19.25 -29.18
N SER A 72 34.91 20.01 -28.66
CA SER A 72 35.78 20.88 -29.47
C SER A 72 36.79 20.13 -30.33
N ASP A 73 37.24 18.97 -29.93
CA ASP A 73 38.31 18.22 -30.58
C ASP A 73 38.13 16.72 -30.67
N GLY A 74 37.01 16.21 -30.13
CA GLY A 74 36.68 14.78 -30.14
C GLY A 74 37.54 13.90 -29.22
N VAL A 75 38.38 14.52 -28.37
CA VAL A 75 39.24 13.78 -27.44
C VAL A 75 38.41 13.12 -26.33
N ILE A 76 38.72 11.87 -26.00
CA ILE A 76 38.11 11.17 -24.86
C ILE A 76 38.62 11.83 -23.58
N VAL A 77 37.72 12.49 -22.84
CA VAL A 77 38.01 13.21 -21.61
C VAL A 77 37.67 12.38 -20.34
N ASP A 78 36.77 11.43 -20.47
CA ASP A 78 36.48 10.48 -19.43
C ASP A 78 36.73 9.06 -20.01
N GLY A 79 37.70 8.36 -19.44
CA GLY A 79 38.15 7.08 -19.95
C GLY A 79 37.02 6.03 -19.97
N ILE A 80 37.17 5.05 -20.84
CA ILE A 80 36.27 3.89 -20.89
C ILE A 80 36.30 3.22 -19.52
N THR A 81 35.12 3.04 -18.91
CA THR A 81 35.01 2.32 -17.63
C THR A 81 35.47 0.87 -17.84
N PRO A 82 36.53 0.42 -17.15
CA PRO A 82 36.99 -0.94 -17.33
C PRO A 82 35.97 -1.96 -16.76
N PRO A 83 35.90 -3.17 -17.29
CA PRO A 83 34.97 -4.22 -16.82
C PRO A 83 35.02 -4.45 -15.31
N SER A 84 36.19 -4.36 -14.71
CA SER A 84 36.38 -4.50 -13.26
C SER A 84 35.64 -3.48 -12.40
N GLN A 85 35.22 -2.36 -12.99
CA GLN A 85 34.41 -1.34 -12.31
C GLN A 85 32.94 -1.42 -12.68
N LEU A 86 32.55 -2.22 -13.67
CA LEU A 86 31.16 -2.42 -14.05
C LEU A 86 30.45 -3.25 -12.99
N SER A 87 29.19 -2.90 -12.76
CA SER A 87 28.35 -3.56 -11.77
C SER A 87 27.17 -4.26 -12.42
N THR A 88 26.69 -5.29 -11.77
CA THR A 88 25.41 -5.94 -12.09
C THR A 88 24.56 -5.99 -10.83
N SER A 89 23.25 -5.75 -10.98
CA SER A 89 22.30 -5.78 -9.87
C SER A 89 21.03 -6.51 -10.24
N PHE A 90 20.47 -7.17 -9.24
CA PHE A 90 19.22 -7.86 -9.32
C PHE A 90 18.33 -7.42 -8.16
N GLY A 91 17.11 -7.00 -8.45
CA GLY A 91 16.08 -6.71 -7.47
C GLY A 91 14.83 -7.54 -7.75
N TYR A 92 14.31 -8.16 -6.72
CA TYR A 92 13.08 -8.91 -6.76
C TYR A 92 12.15 -8.46 -5.65
N GLU A 93 10.96 -8.04 -6.01
CA GLU A 93 9.89 -7.69 -5.10
C GLU A 93 8.67 -8.54 -5.44
N SER A 94 8.14 -9.20 -4.44
CA SER A 94 6.89 -9.95 -4.56
C SER A 94 5.98 -9.53 -3.43
N ASN A 95 4.82 -9.01 -3.76
CA ASN A 95 3.80 -8.80 -2.78
C ASN A 95 2.49 -9.45 -3.22
N TYR A 96 1.78 -9.99 -2.26
CA TYR A 96 0.42 -10.43 -2.46
C TYR A 96 -0.47 -9.89 -1.35
N SER A 97 -1.72 -9.68 -1.69
CA SER A 97 -2.74 -9.30 -0.74
C SER A 97 -4.06 -9.99 -1.05
N TYR A 98 -4.84 -10.24 -0.04
CA TYR A 98 -6.21 -10.63 -0.23
C TYR A 98 -7.14 -9.80 0.65
N THR A 99 -8.36 -9.63 0.15
CA THR A 99 -9.49 -9.10 0.90
C THR A 99 -10.60 -10.12 0.85
N LEU A 100 -11.06 -10.53 2.01
CA LEU A 100 -12.25 -11.35 2.20
C LEU A 100 -13.34 -10.49 2.80
N GLU A 101 -14.51 -10.46 2.19
CA GLU A 101 -15.64 -9.68 2.68
C GLU A 101 -16.92 -10.51 2.66
N ASN A 102 -17.67 -10.44 3.74
CA ASN A 102 -18.99 -11.04 3.88
C ASN A 102 -19.95 -9.95 4.33
N LEU A 103 -21.03 -9.76 3.60
CA LEU A 103 -22.06 -8.76 3.89
C LEU A 103 -23.41 -9.43 3.97
N LEU A 104 -24.07 -9.28 5.09
CA LEU A 104 -25.47 -9.69 5.27
C LEU A 104 -26.34 -8.43 5.18
N ASN A 105 -27.22 -8.39 4.19
CA ASN A 105 -28.08 -7.25 3.91
C ASN A 105 -29.54 -7.63 4.15
N TYR A 106 -30.23 -6.79 4.88
CA TYR A 106 -31.65 -6.88 5.11
C TYR A 106 -32.32 -5.59 4.68
N HIS A 107 -33.48 -5.68 4.04
CA HIS A 107 -34.31 -4.51 3.69
C HIS A 107 -35.79 -4.90 3.68
N HIS A 108 -36.61 -4.17 4.44
CA HIS A 108 -38.04 -4.35 4.46
C HIS A 108 -38.79 -3.06 4.77
N THR A 109 -39.93 -2.87 4.12
CA THR A 109 -40.84 -1.75 4.39
C THR A 109 -42.11 -2.27 5.09
N PHE A 110 -42.21 -1.94 6.37
CA PHE A 110 -43.39 -2.32 7.18
C PHE A 110 -44.50 -1.28 7.06
N ALA A 111 -45.71 -1.72 6.94
CA ALA A 111 -46.93 -0.89 6.89
C ALA A 111 -46.82 0.29 5.87
N GLN A 112 -46.00 0.13 4.81
CA GLN A 112 -45.77 1.13 3.77
C GLN A 112 -45.21 2.47 4.28
N LYS A 113 -44.78 2.56 5.53
CA LYS A 113 -44.33 3.80 6.19
C LYS A 113 -42.98 3.66 6.88
N HIS A 114 -42.64 2.46 7.30
CA HIS A 114 -41.42 2.19 8.07
C HIS A 114 -40.43 1.44 7.16
N ASP A 115 -39.53 2.16 6.57
CA ASP A 115 -38.46 1.57 5.75
C ASP A 115 -37.26 1.28 6.64
N VAL A 116 -36.84 0.02 6.68
CA VAL A 116 -35.71 -0.45 7.48
C VAL A 116 -34.71 -1.14 6.57
N SER A 117 -33.48 -0.70 6.59
CA SER A 117 -32.37 -1.47 6.01
C SER A 117 -31.26 -1.66 7.03
N ALA A 118 -30.72 -2.89 7.07
CA ALA A 118 -29.61 -3.24 7.94
C ALA A 118 -28.53 -3.97 7.14
N LEU A 119 -27.30 -3.73 7.49
CA LEU A 119 -26.12 -4.40 6.98
C LEU A 119 -25.25 -4.85 8.15
N LEU A 120 -24.81 -6.09 8.11
CA LEU A 120 -23.75 -6.61 8.97
C LEU A 120 -22.62 -7.12 8.07
N GLY A 121 -21.41 -6.63 8.30
CA GLY A 121 -20.24 -6.94 7.50
C GLY A 121 -19.10 -7.52 8.34
N TYR A 122 -18.37 -8.44 7.74
CA TYR A 122 -17.07 -8.92 8.18
C TYR A 122 -16.08 -8.76 7.06
N GLN A 123 -14.94 -8.15 7.33
CA GLN A 123 -13.87 -7.97 6.38
C GLN A 123 -12.53 -8.40 6.99
N GLU A 124 -11.75 -9.08 6.20
CA GLU A 124 -10.36 -9.40 6.50
C GLU A 124 -9.49 -8.97 5.33
N PHE A 125 -8.41 -8.27 5.64
CA PHE A 125 -7.38 -7.89 4.69
C PHE A 125 -6.04 -8.40 5.19
N TYR A 126 -5.26 -8.97 4.27
CA TYR A 126 -3.88 -9.37 4.52
C TYR A 126 -3.00 -8.95 3.36
N LYS A 127 -1.80 -8.51 3.67
CA LYS A 127 -0.76 -8.18 2.70
C LYS A 127 0.58 -8.72 3.19
N ASN A 128 1.28 -9.43 2.31
CA ASN A 128 2.67 -9.81 2.47
C ASN A 128 3.51 -9.02 1.46
N TYR A 129 4.64 -8.54 1.89
CA TYR A 129 5.64 -7.87 1.08
C TYR A 129 6.98 -8.56 1.30
N TYR A 130 7.60 -8.99 0.20
CA TYR A 130 8.91 -9.62 0.20
C TYR A 130 9.81 -8.92 -0.81
N THR A 131 11.02 -8.58 -0.41
CA THR A 131 12.03 -7.97 -1.29
C THR A 131 13.39 -8.62 -1.09
N VAL A 132 14.11 -8.78 -2.18
CA VAL A 132 15.53 -9.15 -2.21
C VAL A 132 16.22 -8.29 -3.25
N ASP A 133 17.29 -7.64 -2.85
CA ASP A 133 18.16 -6.87 -3.72
C ASP A 133 19.60 -7.36 -3.53
N ALA A 134 20.30 -7.55 -4.64
CA ALA A 134 21.70 -7.92 -4.63
C ALA A 134 22.45 -7.16 -5.73
N ALA A 135 23.67 -6.75 -5.45
CA ALA A 135 24.53 -6.10 -6.41
C ALA A 135 25.97 -6.60 -6.27
N LYS A 136 26.60 -6.79 -7.42
CA LYS A 136 28.01 -7.16 -7.54
C LYS A 136 28.70 -6.20 -8.52
N LYS A 137 30.02 -6.07 -8.41
CA LYS A 137 30.86 -5.40 -9.38
C LYS A 137 32.05 -6.29 -9.77
N GLY A 138 32.84 -5.81 -10.73
CA GLY A 138 33.98 -6.55 -11.22
C GLY A 138 33.60 -7.63 -12.20
N LEU A 139 32.99 -7.23 -13.32
CA LEU A 139 32.76 -8.11 -14.45
C LEU A 139 34.11 -8.50 -15.09
N ILE A 140 34.19 -9.70 -15.60
CA ILE A 140 35.40 -10.19 -16.30
C ILE A 140 35.49 -9.57 -17.69
N ASP A 141 34.35 -9.45 -18.34
CA ASP A 141 34.22 -8.91 -19.70
C ASP A 141 32.93 -8.09 -19.81
N GLU A 142 32.90 -7.10 -20.69
CA GLU A 142 31.76 -6.21 -20.90
C GLU A 142 30.54 -6.91 -21.51
N SER A 143 30.74 -8.01 -22.21
CA SER A 143 29.65 -8.82 -22.77
C SER A 143 28.98 -9.73 -21.75
N LEU A 144 29.63 -9.94 -20.60
CA LEU A 144 29.14 -10.76 -19.51
C LEU A 144 28.39 -9.88 -18.50
N ASN A 145 27.12 -10.11 -18.36
CA ASN A 145 26.26 -9.28 -17.50
C ASN A 145 25.52 -10.07 -16.43
N GLN A 146 25.80 -11.38 -16.32
CA GLN A 146 25.14 -12.24 -15.34
C GLN A 146 25.68 -11.98 -13.95
N PHE A 147 24.85 -12.23 -12.94
CA PHE A 147 25.19 -11.96 -11.56
C PHE A 147 26.37 -12.82 -11.06
N ASP A 148 26.50 -14.02 -11.60
CA ASP A 148 27.58 -14.96 -11.22
C ASP A 148 28.94 -14.57 -11.80
N GLU A 149 28.93 -13.76 -12.87
CA GLU A 149 30.14 -13.35 -13.60
C GLU A 149 30.89 -12.17 -12.95
N ALA A 150 30.25 -11.53 -11.97
CA ALA A 150 30.88 -10.46 -11.19
C ALA A 150 31.54 -11.02 -9.93
N THR A 151 32.75 -10.53 -9.62
CA THR A 151 33.63 -11.10 -8.60
C THR A 151 33.42 -10.55 -7.20
N GLU A 152 32.96 -9.31 -7.05
CA GLU A 152 32.87 -8.62 -5.75
C GLU A 152 31.42 -8.29 -5.39
N MET A 153 30.95 -8.80 -4.26
CA MET A 153 29.66 -8.46 -3.69
C MET A 153 29.68 -7.04 -3.13
N THR A 154 28.78 -6.18 -3.58
CA THR A 154 28.70 -4.78 -3.13
C THR A 154 27.49 -4.54 -2.22
N SER A 155 26.39 -5.28 -2.41
CA SER A 155 25.21 -5.16 -1.59
C SER A 155 24.39 -6.43 -1.64
N THR A 156 23.84 -6.79 -0.48
CA THR A 156 22.80 -7.82 -0.36
C THR A 156 21.81 -7.35 0.68
N LYS A 157 20.54 -7.28 0.32
CA LYS A 157 19.44 -6.86 1.21
C LYS A 157 18.24 -7.76 0.98
N GLY A 158 17.51 -8.00 2.03
CA GLY A 158 16.24 -8.73 1.94
C GLY A 158 15.37 -8.41 3.14
N ALA A 159 14.08 -8.36 2.91
CA ALA A 159 13.09 -8.10 3.96
C ALA A 159 11.76 -8.78 3.64
N THR A 160 11.06 -9.17 4.69
CA THR A 160 9.68 -9.61 4.64
C THR A 160 8.86 -8.78 5.61
N GLN A 161 7.71 -8.32 5.19
CA GLN A 161 6.77 -7.58 6.03
C GLN A 161 5.36 -8.08 5.81
N ASP A 162 4.63 -8.20 6.90
CA ASP A 162 3.22 -8.59 6.90
C ASP A 162 2.36 -7.49 7.50
N TYR A 163 1.20 -7.31 6.95
CA TYR A 163 0.18 -6.41 7.44
C TYR A 163 -1.20 -7.05 7.32
N ALA A 164 -1.97 -6.98 8.38
CA ALA A 164 -3.33 -7.52 8.39
C ALA A 164 -4.28 -6.57 9.12
N THR A 165 -5.52 -6.49 8.62
CA THR A 165 -6.64 -5.89 9.33
C THR A 165 -7.83 -6.83 9.33
N ARG A 166 -8.63 -6.73 10.39
CA ARG A 166 -9.88 -7.47 10.53
C ARG A 166 -10.93 -6.55 11.07
N SER A 167 -12.11 -6.56 10.48
CA SER A 167 -13.18 -5.62 10.78
C SER A 167 -14.51 -6.32 10.90
N VAL A 168 -15.28 -5.96 11.91
CA VAL A 168 -16.72 -6.22 11.98
C VAL A 168 -17.43 -4.87 11.95
N PHE A 169 -18.39 -4.71 11.08
CA PHE A 169 -19.07 -3.44 10.93
C PHE A 169 -20.56 -3.64 10.63
N GLY A 170 -21.35 -2.66 10.97
CA GLY A 170 -22.76 -2.69 10.70
C GLY A 170 -23.34 -1.31 10.47
N ARG A 171 -24.47 -1.31 9.78
CA ARG A 171 -25.28 -0.13 9.50
C ARG A 171 -26.75 -0.47 9.66
N VAL A 172 -27.49 0.42 10.28
CA VAL A 172 -28.95 0.38 10.29
C VAL A 172 -29.47 1.73 9.80
N ASN A 173 -30.28 1.69 8.78
CA ASN A 173 -31.04 2.85 8.30
C ASN A 173 -32.51 2.63 8.62
N TYR A 174 -33.14 3.69 9.08
CA TYR A 174 -34.58 3.73 9.31
C TYR A 174 -35.17 4.99 8.72
N ALA A 175 -36.21 4.85 7.93
CA ALA A 175 -36.97 5.98 7.42
C ALA A 175 -38.45 5.83 7.77
N TYR A 176 -39.00 6.84 8.41
CA TYR A 176 -40.44 6.92 8.68
C TYR A 176 -41.09 7.85 7.67
N ASN A 177 -42.01 7.30 6.90
CA ASN A 177 -42.81 8.03 5.89
C ASN A 177 -41.94 8.82 4.88
N SER A 178 -40.67 8.39 4.66
CA SER A 178 -39.65 9.10 3.90
C SER A 178 -39.35 10.53 4.39
N ARG A 179 -39.82 10.91 5.56
CA ARG A 179 -39.66 12.28 6.16
C ARG A 179 -38.57 12.29 7.22
N TYR A 180 -38.59 11.35 8.14
CA TYR A 180 -37.64 11.23 9.24
C TYR A 180 -36.69 10.11 8.93
N LEU A 181 -35.41 10.43 8.83
CA LEU A 181 -34.36 9.50 8.42
C LEU A 181 -33.34 9.38 9.55
N PHE A 182 -33.02 8.15 9.95
CA PHE A 182 -32.02 7.83 10.96
C PHE A 182 -31.04 6.81 10.40
N GLU A 183 -29.77 7.00 10.69
CA GLU A 183 -28.72 6.04 10.37
C GLU A 183 -27.80 5.86 11.59
N ALA A 184 -27.54 4.63 11.92
CA ALA A 184 -26.53 4.24 12.89
C ALA A 184 -25.52 3.32 12.22
N ASN A 185 -24.24 3.63 12.38
CA ASN A 185 -23.14 2.80 11.91
C ASN A 185 -22.21 2.48 13.06
N PHE A 186 -21.57 1.32 12.99
CA PHE A 186 -20.42 1.01 13.82
C PHE A 186 -19.36 0.26 13.01
N ARG A 187 -18.10 0.44 13.39
CA ARG A 187 -16.97 -0.39 12.96
C ARG A 187 -16.14 -0.79 14.18
N TYR A 188 -15.78 -2.05 14.21
CA TYR A 188 -14.84 -2.60 15.18
C TYR A 188 -13.66 -3.17 14.39
N ASP A 189 -12.58 -2.41 14.35
CA ASP A 189 -11.43 -2.64 13.49
C ASP A 189 -10.22 -3.08 14.31
N GLY A 190 -9.57 -4.15 13.88
CA GLY A 190 -8.30 -4.61 14.42
C GLY A 190 -7.18 -4.48 13.40
N SER A 191 -6.01 -3.99 13.82
CA SER A 191 -4.83 -3.81 12.97
C SER A 191 -3.62 -4.52 13.57
N SER A 192 -2.87 -5.25 12.73
CA SER A 192 -1.63 -5.92 13.14
C SER A 192 -0.48 -4.94 13.46
N ARG A 193 -0.65 -3.66 13.15
CA ARG A 193 0.33 -2.60 13.48
C ARG A 193 0.40 -2.27 14.96
N PHE A 194 -0.61 -2.68 15.75
CA PHE A 194 -0.68 -2.43 17.17
C PHE A 194 -0.41 -3.70 17.99
N HIS A 195 0.08 -3.52 19.21
CA HIS A 195 0.19 -4.60 20.17
C HIS A 195 -1.16 -5.27 20.44
N LYS A 196 -1.17 -6.56 20.76
CA LYS A 196 -2.39 -7.36 20.94
C LYS A 196 -3.44 -6.72 21.87
N ASP A 197 -2.99 -5.99 22.90
CA ASP A 197 -3.85 -5.38 23.91
C ASP A 197 -4.47 -4.04 23.46
N HIS A 198 -3.94 -3.44 22.38
CA HIS A 198 -4.40 -2.15 21.83
C HIS A 198 -4.81 -2.24 20.36
N ARG A 199 -4.91 -3.46 19.84
CA ARG A 199 -5.14 -3.73 18.42
C ARG A 199 -6.50 -3.29 17.91
N TRP A 200 -7.51 -3.30 18.78
CA TRP A 200 -8.89 -3.09 18.40
C TRP A 200 -9.39 -1.69 18.74
N GLY A 201 -10.08 -1.07 17.77
CA GLY A 201 -10.75 0.22 17.92
C GLY A 201 -12.24 0.13 17.60
N PHE A 202 -13.07 0.88 18.33
CA PHE A 202 -14.52 0.97 18.10
C PHE A 202 -14.89 2.37 17.60
N PHE A 203 -15.56 2.45 16.46
CA PHE A 203 -15.85 3.68 15.72
C PHE A 203 -17.34 3.76 15.38
N PRO A 204 -18.17 4.29 16.30
CA PRO A 204 -19.59 4.50 16.06
C PRO A 204 -19.85 5.80 15.33
N SER A 205 -20.94 5.84 14.55
CA SER A 205 -21.50 7.08 14.00
C SER A 205 -23.02 7.04 13.96
N LEU A 206 -23.64 8.20 14.13
CA LEU A 206 -25.08 8.40 14.10
C LEU A 206 -25.41 9.58 13.21
N SER A 207 -26.46 9.48 12.44
CA SER A 207 -26.99 10.61 11.70
C SER A 207 -28.52 10.62 11.73
N GLY A 208 -29.07 11.83 11.67
CA GLY A 208 -30.50 12.05 11.54
C GLY A 208 -30.79 13.12 10.51
N ALA A 209 -31.90 12.95 9.81
CA ALA A 209 -32.34 13.95 8.85
C ALA A 209 -33.86 14.08 8.85
N TRP A 210 -34.33 15.32 8.63
CA TRP A 210 -35.74 15.65 8.51
C TRP A 210 -35.97 16.32 7.16
N ARG A 211 -36.87 15.73 6.35
CA ARG A 211 -37.32 16.29 5.08
C ARG A 211 -38.54 17.18 5.34
N ILE A 212 -38.28 18.44 5.65
CA ILE A 212 -39.29 19.42 6.01
C ILE A 212 -40.26 19.63 4.85
N SER A 213 -39.76 19.60 3.62
CA SER A 213 -40.60 19.78 2.41
C SER A 213 -41.70 18.73 2.24
N GLU A 214 -41.57 17.58 2.92
CA GLU A 214 -42.58 16.52 2.88
C GLU A 214 -43.65 16.63 3.97
N GLU A 215 -43.56 17.65 4.81
CA GLU A 215 -44.57 17.92 5.83
C GLU A 215 -45.81 18.59 5.24
N SER A 216 -46.99 18.30 5.85
CA SER A 216 -48.26 18.83 5.36
C SER A 216 -48.34 20.37 5.39
N PHE A 217 -47.64 20.99 6.37
CA PHE A 217 -47.61 22.46 6.44
C PHE A 217 -46.77 23.10 5.33
N MET A 218 -46.00 22.34 4.56
CA MET A 218 -45.17 22.80 3.45
C MET A 218 -45.83 22.56 2.08
N GLU A 219 -47.02 21.99 2.01
CA GLU A 219 -47.69 21.68 0.73
C GLU A 219 -47.85 22.92 -0.18
N ASN A 220 -48.13 24.06 0.38
CA ASN A 220 -48.31 25.33 -0.40
C ASN A 220 -46.98 25.87 -0.96
N THR A 221 -45.84 25.37 -0.51
CA THR A 221 -44.52 25.83 -0.98
C THR A 221 -43.97 25.00 -2.14
N ARG A 222 -44.62 23.91 -2.51
CA ARG A 222 -44.17 22.96 -3.56
C ARG A 222 -44.09 23.60 -4.95
N THR A 223 -44.68 24.75 -5.15
CA THR A 223 -44.61 25.49 -6.42
C THR A 223 -43.25 26.13 -6.68
N TRP A 224 -42.47 26.36 -5.63
CA TRP A 224 -41.15 27.02 -5.70
C TRP A 224 -40.06 26.32 -4.87
N LEU A 225 -40.43 25.40 -3.98
CA LEU A 225 -39.49 24.66 -3.10
C LEU A 225 -39.73 23.16 -3.23
N ASP A 226 -38.92 22.47 -4.00
CA ASP A 226 -39.03 21.02 -4.24
C ASP A 226 -38.50 20.17 -3.07
N ASN A 227 -37.39 20.58 -2.45
CA ASN A 227 -36.78 19.80 -1.40
C ASN A 227 -36.09 20.70 -0.35
N LEU A 228 -36.56 20.57 0.88
CA LEU A 228 -35.92 21.16 2.06
C LEU A 228 -35.63 20.05 3.06
N LYS A 229 -34.35 19.79 3.31
CA LYS A 229 -33.87 18.74 4.22
C LYS A 229 -32.82 19.29 5.17
N VAL A 230 -33.03 19.11 6.46
CA VAL A 230 -32.02 19.35 7.50
C VAL A 230 -31.45 18.03 7.96
N ARG A 231 -30.14 17.96 8.16
CA ARG A 231 -29.45 16.79 8.66
C ARG A 231 -28.38 17.17 9.68
N ALA A 232 -28.17 16.26 10.63
CA ALA A 232 -27.08 16.32 11.59
C ALA A 232 -26.42 14.95 11.69
N SER A 233 -25.12 14.93 11.91
CA SER A 233 -24.37 13.69 12.09
C SER A 233 -23.28 13.89 13.14
N TRP A 234 -22.98 12.80 13.83
CA TRP A 234 -21.88 12.69 14.75
C TRP A 234 -21.20 11.34 14.54
N GLY A 235 -19.87 11.30 14.72
CA GLY A 235 -19.14 10.06 14.61
C GLY A 235 -17.75 10.16 15.20
N LYS A 236 -17.22 9.00 15.58
CA LYS A 236 -15.83 8.80 15.98
C LYS A 236 -15.13 8.07 14.84
N LEU A 237 -13.99 8.61 14.42
CA LEU A 237 -13.10 7.99 13.44
C LEU A 237 -11.83 7.51 14.13
N GLY A 238 -11.12 6.61 13.47
CA GLY A 238 -9.81 6.14 13.93
C GLY A 238 -8.81 6.10 12.80
N ASN A 239 -7.56 6.31 13.15
CA ASN A 239 -6.43 6.16 12.26
C ASN A 239 -5.47 5.10 12.79
N SER A 240 -4.99 4.19 11.91
CA SER A 240 -3.99 3.16 12.21
C SER A 240 -2.74 3.29 11.32
N GLU A 241 -2.53 4.46 10.74
CA GLU A 241 -1.46 4.66 9.75
C GLU A 241 -0.13 4.96 10.43
N ILE A 242 0.44 3.91 11.03
CA ILE A 242 1.79 3.85 11.57
C ILE A 242 2.60 2.77 10.83
N GLY A 243 3.90 2.71 11.04
CA GLY A 243 4.75 1.65 10.48
C GLY A 243 4.39 0.25 11.01
N ASN A 244 4.81 -0.77 10.28
CA ASN A 244 4.65 -2.14 10.74
C ASN A 244 5.66 -2.43 11.87
N TYR A 245 5.23 -3.19 12.88
CA TYR A 245 6.07 -3.67 14.00
C TYR A 245 6.62 -2.60 14.95
N GLU A 246 6.16 -1.35 14.91
CA GLU A 246 6.64 -0.28 15.80
C GLU A 246 6.32 -0.54 17.29
N TYR A 247 5.43 -1.48 17.57
CA TYR A 247 5.11 -1.91 18.93
C TYR A 247 6.12 -2.92 19.51
N MET A 248 7.11 -3.40 18.71
CA MET A 248 8.14 -4.36 19.13
C MET A 248 9.54 -3.77 18.94
N SER A 249 10.48 -4.24 19.75
CA SER A 249 11.90 -3.94 19.54
C SER A 249 12.42 -4.69 18.31
N VAL A 250 13.01 -3.94 17.39
CA VAL A 250 13.61 -4.48 16.17
C VAL A 250 15.14 -4.46 16.32
N TYR A 251 15.77 -5.58 16.05
CA TYR A 251 17.23 -5.70 16.03
C TYR A 251 17.74 -5.57 14.60
N SER A 252 18.83 -4.83 14.46
CA SER A 252 19.58 -4.69 13.21
C SER A 252 20.95 -5.32 13.36
N THR A 253 21.47 -5.86 12.25
CA THR A 253 22.81 -6.41 12.20
C THR A 253 23.83 -5.32 11.89
N THR A 254 24.99 -5.42 12.51
CA THR A 254 26.16 -4.58 12.22
C THR A 254 27.42 -5.42 12.38
N ASN A 255 28.55 -4.88 11.98
CA ASN A 255 29.84 -5.46 12.29
C ASN A 255 30.46 -4.73 13.47
N ALA A 256 30.96 -5.46 14.45
CA ALA A 256 31.66 -4.92 15.59
C ALA A 256 33.02 -5.62 15.77
N VAL A 257 33.99 -4.87 16.22
CA VAL A 257 35.33 -5.40 16.50
C VAL A 257 35.37 -5.85 17.96
N PHE A 258 35.59 -7.14 18.19
CA PHE A 258 35.85 -7.72 19.50
C PHE A 258 37.25 -8.33 19.50
N GLY A 259 38.12 -7.81 20.32
CA GLY A 259 39.55 -8.08 20.23
C GLY A 259 40.11 -7.55 18.89
N ASN A 260 40.79 -8.40 18.14
CA ASN A 260 41.31 -8.03 16.80
C ASN A 260 40.50 -8.66 15.65
N ALA A 261 39.28 -9.14 15.92
CA ALA A 261 38.43 -9.79 14.93
C ALA A 261 37.16 -8.99 14.68
N LEU A 262 36.80 -8.88 13.40
CA LEU A 262 35.51 -8.32 12.97
C LEU A 262 34.43 -9.39 13.10
N ASN A 263 33.42 -9.15 13.90
CA ASN A 263 32.32 -10.06 14.17
C ASN A 263 30.97 -9.45 13.82
N SER A 264 30.03 -10.28 13.40
CA SER A 264 28.64 -9.85 13.26
C SER A 264 28.05 -9.61 14.65
N ALA A 265 27.41 -8.47 14.81
CA ALA A 265 26.74 -8.04 16.03
C ALA A 265 25.30 -7.64 15.79
N LEU A 266 24.50 -7.72 16.83
CA LEU A 266 23.13 -7.22 16.83
C LEU A 266 23.05 -5.98 17.71
N TYR A 267 22.34 -4.98 17.26
CA TYR A 267 22.00 -3.82 18.07
C TYR A 267 20.50 -3.54 17.98
N MET A 268 19.96 -2.87 18.98
CA MET A 268 18.56 -2.47 19.00
C MET A 268 18.38 -1.29 18.02
N GLY A 269 17.74 -1.55 16.89
CA GLY A 269 17.51 -0.54 15.84
C GLY A 269 16.34 0.39 16.14
N ALA A 270 15.35 -0.09 16.92
CA ALA A 270 14.20 0.70 17.35
C ALA A 270 13.74 0.26 18.74
N ILE A 271 13.28 1.23 19.54
CA ILE A 271 12.68 0.98 20.86
C ILE A 271 11.20 0.69 20.66
N ALA A 272 10.71 -0.39 21.25
CA ALA A 272 9.31 -0.76 21.25
C ALA A 272 8.42 0.30 21.88
N ASN A 273 7.28 0.59 21.29
CA ASN A 273 6.20 1.32 21.94
C ASN A 273 4.92 0.48 21.94
N SER A 274 4.75 -0.34 22.97
CA SER A 274 3.60 -1.23 23.11
C SER A 274 2.29 -0.50 23.42
N LEU A 275 2.34 0.82 23.73
CA LEU A 275 1.17 1.65 24.03
C LEU A 275 0.55 2.30 22.79
N LEU A 276 1.15 2.10 21.61
CA LEU A 276 0.56 2.56 20.34
C LEU A 276 -0.84 1.97 20.16
N LYS A 277 -1.78 2.84 19.89
CA LYS A 277 -3.20 2.52 19.71
C LYS A 277 -3.83 3.38 18.63
N TRP A 278 -5.05 3.09 18.28
CA TRP A 278 -5.87 3.90 17.40
C TRP A 278 -6.01 5.34 17.90
N GLU A 279 -5.78 6.30 17.01
CA GLU A 279 -6.01 7.73 17.24
C GLU A 279 -7.38 8.17 16.72
#